data_2025458b3e21d37ad299f3a6b3ce876d
#
_entry.id   2025458b3e21d37ad299f3a6b3ce876d
#
_cell.length_a   1.000
_cell.length_b   1.000
_cell.length_c   1.000
_cell.angle_alpha   90.00
_cell.angle_beta   90.00
_cell.angle_gamma   90.00
#
_symmetry.space_group_name_H-M   'P 1'
#
loop_
_entity.id
_entity.type
_entity.pdbx_description
1 polymer ?
#
loop_
_entity_poly.entity_id
_entity_poly.type
_entity_poly.pdbx_seq_one_letter_code
_entity_poly.pdbx_strand_id
1 'polypeptide(L)'
;VQVLNGSGEGGIGSRVASFLRQGGFQVVEVRNADRLAYFATMVVARRADPASARAVARYLGGPPVIRQAWNSDVADVTVVLGSDRSRLHVDD
;
A
#
# COMPACT_ATOMS: atom_id res chain seq x y z
N VAL A 1 7.55 -4.03 1.53
CA VAL A 1 6.30 -3.26 1.40
C VAL A 1 5.89 -2.71 2.76
N GLN A 2 5.63 -1.44 2.82
CA GLN A 2 5.08 -0.77 3.97
C GLN A 2 3.60 -0.48 3.71
N VAL A 3 2.73 -0.72 4.68
CA VAL A 3 1.30 -0.43 4.56
C VAL A 3 0.94 0.67 5.54
N LEU A 4 0.42 1.77 5.03
CA LEU A 4 -0.05 2.89 5.83
C LEU A 4 -1.57 3.00 5.68
N ASN A 5 -2.28 2.87 6.79
CA ASN A 5 -3.73 2.92 6.80
C ASN A 5 -4.20 4.37 6.99
N GLY A 6 -4.59 5.01 5.92
CA GLY A 6 -5.18 6.35 5.93
C GLY A 6 -6.67 6.36 5.66
N SER A 7 -7.32 5.19 5.70
CA SER A 7 -8.75 5.06 5.39
C SER A 7 -9.66 5.55 6.53
N GLY A 8 -9.13 5.66 7.73
CA GLY A 8 -9.94 5.95 8.91
C GLY A 8 -10.65 4.72 9.48
N GLU A 9 -10.40 3.54 8.92
CA GLU A 9 -11.08 2.31 9.29
C GLU A 9 -10.10 1.34 9.93
N GLY A 10 -10.38 0.90 11.15
CA GLY A 10 -9.50 -0.02 11.88
C GLY A 10 -9.47 -1.39 11.23
N GLY A 11 -8.29 -2.02 11.26
CA GLY A 11 -8.11 -3.39 10.79
C GLY A 11 -7.85 -3.56 9.30
N ILE A 12 -8.14 -2.54 8.47
CA ILE A 12 -7.97 -2.68 7.03
C ILE A 12 -6.48 -2.81 6.64
N GLY A 13 -5.60 -2.13 7.37
CA GLY A 13 -4.16 -2.25 7.13
C GLY A 13 -3.66 -3.68 7.31
N SER A 14 -4.10 -4.35 8.38
CA SER A 14 -3.73 -5.73 8.64
C SER A 14 -4.29 -6.69 7.60
N ARG A 15 -5.51 -6.45 7.14
CA ARG A 15 -6.13 -7.28 6.10
C ARG A 15 -5.37 -7.16 4.78
N VAL A 16 -5.01 -5.96 4.39
CA VAL A 16 -4.24 -5.74 3.16
C VAL A 16 -2.85 -6.35 3.29
N ALA A 17 -2.21 -6.21 4.45
CA ALA A 17 -0.92 -6.83 4.70
C ALA A 17 -0.98 -8.35 4.57
N SER A 18 -2.00 -8.99 5.15
CA SER A 18 -2.19 -10.43 5.03
C SER A 18 -2.36 -10.85 3.57
N PHE A 19 -3.15 -10.10 2.83
CA PHE A 19 -3.39 -10.38 1.42
C PHE A 19 -2.10 -10.27 0.61
N LEU A 20 -1.29 -9.24 0.88
CA LEU A 20 0.00 -9.08 0.21
C LEU A 20 0.94 -10.24 0.53
N ARG A 21 0.98 -10.69 1.79
CA ARG A 21 1.81 -11.83 2.17
C ARG A 21 1.39 -13.11 1.44
N GLN A 22 0.10 -13.30 1.23
CA GLN A 22 -0.41 -14.43 0.46
C GLN A 22 0.06 -14.40 -0.99
N GLY A 23 0.28 -13.21 -1.53
CA GLY A 23 0.79 -13.03 -2.88
C GLY A 23 2.32 -13.11 -2.99
N GLY A 24 3.00 -13.39 -1.88
CA GLY A 24 4.46 -13.53 -1.87
C GLY A 24 5.20 -12.23 -1.59
N PHE A 25 4.51 -11.16 -1.27
CA PHE A 25 5.16 -9.89 -0.94
C PHE A 25 5.56 -9.85 0.53
N GLN A 26 6.74 -9.31 0.80
CA GLN A 26 7.23 -9.13 2.15
C GLN A 26 6.70 -7.80 2.70
N VAL A 27 5.96 -7.86 3.79
CA VAL A 27 5.43 -6.68 4.47
C VAL A 27 6.28 -6.40 5.70
N VAL A 28 6.94 -5.25 5.73
CA VAL A 28 7.88 -4.91 6.80
C VAL A 28 7.27 -4.05 7.89
N GLU A 29 6.16 -3.37 7.59
CA GLU A 29 5.52 -2.49 8.55
C GLU A 29 4.05 -2.27 8.18
N VAL A 30 3.20 -2.24 9.19
CA VAL A 30 1.78 -1.85 9.05
C VAL A 30 1.49 -0.85 10.16
N ARG A 31 1.04 0.34 9.80
CA ARG A 31 0.65 1.35 10.77
C ARG A 31 -0.37 2.31 10.18
N ASN A 32 -0.94 3.15 11.04
CA ASN A 32 -1.80 4.23 10.59
C ASN A 32 -0.96 5.30 9.90
N ALA A 33 -1.50 5.89 8.84
CA ALA A 33 -0.88 7.02 8.18
C ALA A 33 -0.98 8.26 9.07
N ASP A 34 -0.12 9.25 8.84
CA ASP A 34 -0.14 10.50 9.60
C ASP A 34 -1.47 11.22 9.46
N ARG A 35 -2.14 11.03 8.33
CA ARG A 35 -3.49 11.54 8.09
C ARG A 35 -4.42 10.35 7.99
N LEU A 36 -5.55 10.41 8.68
CA LEU A 36 -6.56 9.35 8.67
C LEU A 36 -7.70 9.64 7.70
N ALA A 37 -7.48 10.54 6.75
CA ALA A 37 -8.52 10.97 5.82
C ALA A 37 -8.00 11.03 4.39
N TYR A 38 -7.17 10.07 4.01
CA TYR A 38 -6.78 9.94 2.61
C TYR A 38 -7.99 9.53 1.79
N PHE A 39 -8.17 10.21 0.68
CA PHE A 39 -9.32 9.96 -0.19
C PHE A 39 -9.09 8.77 -1.10
N ALA A 40 -7.91 8.68 -1.67
CA ALA A 40 -7.58 7.66 -2.67
C ALA A 40 -6.45 6.76 -2.19
N THR A 41 -6.61 5.46 -2.42
CA THR A 41 -5.55 4.48 -2.22
C THR A 41 -4.50 4.68 -3.31
N MET A 42 -3.24 4.60 -2.92
CA MET A 42 -2.12 4.75 -3.85
C MET A 42 -0.98 3.83 -3.46
N VAL A 43 -0.17 3.47 -4.44
CA VAL A 43 1.06 2.72 -4.23
C VAL A 43 2.22 3.65 -4.55
N VAL A 44 3.11 3.83 -3.58
CA VAL A 44 4.23 4.75 -3.72
C VAL A 44 5.51 3.96 -3.99
N ALA A 45 6.12 4.20 -5.15
CA ALA A 45 7.40 3.60 -5.49
C ALA A 45 8.52 4.44 -4.87
N ARG A 46 9.27 3.84 -3.95
CA ARG A 46 10.35 4.51 -3.20
C ARG A 46 11.71 4.34 -3.87
N ARG A 47 11.80 3.52 -4.92
CA ARG A 47 13.02 3.31 -5.68
C ARG A 47 12.87 3.87 -7.08
N ALA A 48 14.00 4.09 -7.75
CA ALA A 48 14.00 4.61 -9.12
C ALA A 48 13.30 3.66 -10.09
N ASP A 49 13.44 2.35 -9.87
CA ASP A 49 12.74 1.32 -10.65
C ASP A 49 11.38 1.05 -10.02
N PRO A 50 10.28 1.36 -10.70
CA PRO A 50 8.95 1.17 -10.14
C PRO A 50 8.39 -0.25 -10.33
N ALA A 51 9.18 -1.20 -10.75
CA ALA A 51 8.69 -2.55 -11.08
C ALA A 51 8.00 -3.22 -9.89
N SER A 52 8.59 -3.14 -8.69
CA SER A 52 8.00 -3.72 -7.48
C SER A 52 6.68 -3.04 -7.12
N ALA A 53 6.63 -1.71 -7.21
CA ALA A 53 5.40 -0.98 -6.91
C ALA A 53 4.30 -1.32 -7.92
N ARG A 54 4.63 -1.47 -9.18
CA ARG A 54 3.66 -1.88 -10.21
C ARG A 54 3.11 -3.27 -9.96
N ALA A 55 3.96 -4.20 -9.51
CA ALA A 55 3.53 -5.55 -9.17
C ALA A 55 2.55 -5.53 -8.00
N VAL A 56 2.85 -4.75 -6.96
CA VAL A 56 1.96 -4.59 -5.80
C VAL A 56 0.62 -3.98 -6.24
N ALA A 57 0.66 -2.91 -7.03
CA ALA A 57 -0.55 -2.25 -7.50
C ALA A 57 -1.43 -3.21 -8.31
N ARG A 58 -0.81 -3.99 -9.19
CA ARG A 58 -1.54 -4.96 -10.01
C ARG A 58 -2.21 -6.02 -9.15
N TYR A 59 -1.52 -6.47 -8.12
CA TYR A 59 -2.05 -7.47 -7.19
C TYR A 59 -3.26 -6.92 -6.41
N LEU A 60 -3.25 -5.62 -6.12
CA LEU A 60 -4.32 -4.95 -5.38
C LEU A 60 -5.48 -4.46 -6.24
N GLY A 61 -5.47 -4.74 -7.53
CA GLY A 61 -6.57 -4.37 -8.41
C GLY A 61 -6.36 -3.06 -9.17
N GLY A 62 -5.14 -2.53 -9.20
CA GLY A 62 -4.76 -1.42 -10.08
C GLY A 62 -4.85 -0.02 -9.50
N PRO A 63 -4.60 0.19 -8.18
CA PRO A 63 -4.50 1.57 -7.69
C PRO A 63 -3.34 2.30 -8.37
N PRO A 64 -3.36 3.64 -8.42
CA PRO A 64 -2.31 4.39 -9.09
C PRO A 64 -0.96 4.22 -8.40
N VAL A 65 0.10 4.23 -9.19
CA VAL A 65 1.48 4.17 -8.70
C VAL A 65 2.08 5.57 -8.80
N ILE A 66 2.60 6.05 -7.67
CA ILE A 66 3.26 7.35 -7.57
C ILE A 66 4.73 7.11 -7.29
N ARG A 67 5.59 7.84 -7.95
CA ARG A 67 7.04 7.69 -7.81
C ARG A 67 7.57 8.77 -6.87
N GLN A 68 8.09 8.34 -5.73
CA GLN A 68 8.79 9.21 -4.76
C GLN A 68 10.04 8.48 -4.32
N ALA A 69 11.10 8.58 -5.09
CA ALA A 69 12.32 7.83 -4.85
C ALA A 69 13.15 8.31 -3.66
N TRP A 70 12.85 9.48 -3.13
CA TRP A 70 13.53 10.02 -1.97
C TRP A 70 12.89 9.51 -0.67
N ASN A 71 13.66 9.44 0.40
CA ASN A 71 13.19 9.09 1.74
C ASN A 71 12.64 7.66 1.83
N SER A 72 13.48 6.69 1.49
CA SER A 72 13.04 5.30 1.36
C SER A 72 13.74 4.34 2.32
N ASP A 73 13.92 4.73 3.58
CA ASP A 73 14.68 3.91 4.54
C ASP A 73 13.90 2.70 5.05
N VAL A 74 12.58 2.70 4.94
CA VAL A 74 11.73 1.65 5.50
C VAL A 74 11.46 0.55 4.49
N ALA A 75 11.06 0.90 3.27
CA ALA A 75 10.63 -0.09 2.29
C ALA A 75 10.79 0.46 0.87
N ASP A 76 10.87 -0.46 -0.10
CA ASP A 76 10.90 -0.10 -1.52
C ASP A 76 9.55 0.39 -2.01
N VAL A 77 8.47 -0.06 -1.38
CA VAL A 77 7.10 0.23 -1.79
C VAL A 77 6.28 0.57 -0.56
N THR A 78 5.51 1.64 -0.64
CA THR A 78 4.55 2.00 0.40
C THR A 78 3.14 1.97 -0.19
N VAL A 79 2.24 1.24 0.45
CA VAL A 79 0.82 1.23 0.09
C VAL A 79 0.10 2.15 1.07
N VAL A 80 -0.51 3.22 0.56
CA VAL A 80 -1.32 4.14 1.35
C VAL A 80 -2.78 3.83 1.08
N LEU A 81 -3.50 3.41 2.11
CA LEU A 81 -4.91 3.05 1.98
C LEU A 81 -5.78 4.28 2.22
N GLY A 82 -6.66 4.56 1.26
CA GLY A 82 -7.62 5.64 1.36
C GLY A 82 -9.03 5.15 1.64
N SER A 83 -9.98 6.06 1.73
CA SER A 83 -11.37 5.73 1.99
C SER A 83 -12.05 5.00 0.82
N ASP A 84 -11.40 4.98 -0.34
CA ASP A 84 -11.88 4.27 -1.53
C ASP A 84 -11.46 2.80 -1.57
N ARG A 85 -11.10 2.21 -0.43
CA ARG A 85 -10.60 0.84 -0.35
C ARG A 85 -11.51 -0.21 -0.99
N SER A 86 -12.78 0.10 -1.14
CA SER A 86 -13.75 -0.80 -1.80
C SER A 86 -13.40 -1.09 -3.26
N ARG A 87 -12.53 -0.27 -3.86
CA ARG A 87 -12.03 -0.48 -5.21
C ARG A 87 -10.86 -1.45 -5.27
N LEU A 88 -10.28 -1.78 -4.11
CA LEU A 88 -9.19 -2.72 -4.06
C LEU A 88 -9.69 -4.15 -4.21
N HIS A 89 -8.91 -4.95 -4.90
CA HIS A 89 -9.14 -6.39 -4.99
C HIS A 89 -8.40 -7.05 -3.83
N VAL A 90 -9.09 -7.23 -2.71
CA VAL A 90 -8.54 -7.85 -1.51
C VAL A 90 -9.47 -8.94 -1.06
N ASP A 91 -8.98 -10.17 -1.04
CA ASP A 91 -9.73 -11.32 -0.53
C ASP A 91 -9.54 -11.44 0.98
N ASP A 92 -10.58 -11.84 1.65
CA ASP A 92 -10.57 -12.10 3.09
C ASP A 92 -10.13 -13.53 3.42
#